data_95a08af075033aaaf737d6011595d7af
#
_entry.id   95a08af075033aaaf737d6011595d7af
#
_cell.length_a   1.000
_cell.length_b   1.000
_cell.length_c   1.000
_cell.angle_alpha   90.00
_cell.angle_beta   90.00
_cell.angle_gamma   90.00
#
_symmetry.space_group_name_H-M   'P 1'
#
loop_
_entity.id
_entity.type
_entity.pdbx_description
1 polymer ?
#
loop_
_entity_poly.entity_id
_entity_poly.type
_entity_poly.pdbx_seq_one_letter_code
_entity_poly.pdbx_strand_id
1 'polypeptide(L)'
;MSYKVVAVKFVSHDEYGRPNNKTYDYLTSDESLQVEDLVVVRTSAGFSVAQIVEFKEYSSYAKSLIVDKVDMTRYNDETAKIKRTQELRAKLEAELAEEQRLAVYREAAQFSPRIKELLEELESSK
;
A
#
# COMPACT_ATOMS: atom_id res chain seq x y z
N MET A 1 -16.18 25.88 21.99
CA MET A 1 -15.76 25.01 20.91
C MET A 1 -16.97 24.49 20.16
N SER A 2 -16.94 24.62 18.86
CA SER A 2 -18.01 24.04 18.04
C SER A 2 -17.55 22.69 17.49
N TYR A 3 -18.45 21.72 17.53
CA TYR A 3 -18.21 20.39 17.00
C TYR A 3 -18.86 20.25 15.63
N LYS A 4 -18.18 19.54 14.75
CA LYS A 4 -18.72 19.17 13.44
C LYS A 4 -19.14 17.70 13.49
N VAL A 5 -20.10 17.34 12.66
CA VAL A 5 -20.53 15.96 12.51
C VAL A 5 -19.85 15.36 11.28
N VAL A 6 -19.27 14.18 11.44
CA VAL A 6 -18.69 13.45 10.32
C VAL A 6 -19.40 12.11 10.20
N ALA A 7 -19.73 11.74 8.98
CA ALA A 7 -20.25 10.41 8.68
C ALA A 7 -19.06 9.54 8.27
N VAL A 8 -18.91 8.40 8.92
CA VAL A 8 -17.81 7.48 8.66
C VAL A 8 -18.35 6.10 8.31
N LYS A 9 -17.57 5.35 7.54
CA LYS A 9 -17.84 3.92 7.33
C LYS A 9 -16.63 3.14 7.85
N PHE A 10 -16.89 1.99 8.45
CA PHE A 10 -15.82 1.14 8.95
C PHE A 10 -15.09 0.47 7.79
N VAL A 11 -13.76 0.38 7.90
CA VAL A 11 -12.94 -0.24 6.86
C VAL A 11 -12.95 -1.76 6.91
N SER A 12 -13.57 -2.35 7.94
CA SER A 12 -13.73 -3.79 8.04
C SER A 12 -14.75 -4.30 7.02
N HIS A 13 -14.59 -5.55 6.62
CA HIS A 13 -15.54 -6.25 5.75
C HIS A 13 -16.54 -7.04 6.60
N ASP A 14 -17.69 -7.37 6.01
CA ASP A 14 -18.66 -8.24 6.69
C ASP A 14 -18.12 -9.69 6.70
N GLU A 15 -18.89 -10.60 7.32
CA GLU A 15 -18.52 -12.01 7.44
C GLU A 15 -18.35 -12.73 6.10
N TYR A 16 -18.87 -12.15 5.02
CA TYR A 16 -18.75 -12.69 3.66
C TYR A 16 -17.66 -12.01 2.84
N GLY A 17 -16.86 -11.15 3.48
CA GLY A 17 -15.79 -10.42 2.81
C GLY A 17 -16.26 -9.23 1.98
N ARG A 18 -17.50 -8.79 2.14
CA ARG A 18 -18.04 -7.64 1.41
C ARG A 18 -17.79 -6.34 2.18
N PRO A 19 -17.54 -5.22 1.47
CA PRO A 19 -17.37 -3.94 2.15
C PRO A 19 -18.60 -3.56 2.97
N ASN A 20 -18.37 -3.02 4.16
CA ASN A 20 -19.44 -2.51 4.99
C ASN A 20 -19.79 -1.09 4.49
N ASN A 21 -20.98 -0.93 3.89
CA ASN A 21 -21.42 0.34 3.31
C ASN A 21 -22.25 1.20 4.28
N LYS A 22 -22.48 0.70 5.50
CA LYS A 22 -23.24 1.45 6.49
C LYS A 22 -22.40 2.58 7.07
N THR A 23 -22.99 3.75 7.22
CA THR A 23 -22.34 4.92 7.79
C THR A 23 -22.83 5.20 9.20
N TYR A 24 -21.95 5.79 10.01
CA TYR A 24 -22.23 6.19 11.38
C TYR A 24 -21.75 7.62 11.60
N ASP A 25 -22.46 8.37 12.43
CA ASP A 25 -22.16 9.76 12.69
C ASP A 25 -21.38 9.93 13.99
N TYR A 26 -20.31 10.71 13.93
CA TYR A 26 -19.45 11.05 15.05
C TYR A 26 -19.21 12.54 15.11
N LEU A 27 -18.78 13.02 16.25
CA LEU A 27 -18.41 14.42 16.45
C LEU A 27 -16.91 14.62 16.36
N THR A 28 -16.50 15.75 15.86
CA THR A 28 -15.09 16.14 15.87
C THR A 28 -14.94 17.65 16.03
N SER A 29 -13.88 18.07 16.73
CA SER A 29 -13.46 19.47 16.77
C SER A 29 -12.23 19.72 15.88
N ASP A 30 -11.73 18.69 15.22
CA ASP A 30 -10.55 18.78 14.36
C ASP A 30 -10.94 19.31 12.99
N GLU A 31 -10.51 20.55 12.69
CA GLU A 31 -10.81 21.20 11.43
C GLU A 31 -9.89 20.75 10.28
N SER A 32 -8.83 20.00 10.60
CA SER A 32 -7.91 19.50 9.57
C SER A 32 -8.40 18.24 8.87
N LEU A 33 -9.47 17.63 9.37
CA LEU A 33 -10.00 16.38 8.77
C LEU A 33 -10.63 16.65 7.40
N GLN A 34 -10.43 15.71 6.51
CA GLN A 34 -10.96 15.76 5.15
C GLN A 34 -11.66 14.45 4.81
N VAL A 35 -12.51 14.50 3.79
CA VAL A 35 -13.16 13.28 3.26
C VAL A 35 -12.05 12.30 2.82
N GLU A 36 -12.29 11.04 3.07
CA GLU A 36 -11.38 9.91 2.84
C GLU A 36 -10.29 9.73 3.90
N ASP A 37 -10.16 10.66 4.85
CA ASP A 37 -9.24 10.46 5.97
C ASP A 37 -9.65 9.25 6.82
N LEU A 38 -8.65 8.54 7.32
CA LEU A 38 -8.86 7.44 8.26
C LEU A 38 -8.81 7.98 9.68
N VAL A 39 -9.75 7.56 10.51
CA VAL A 39 -9.86 8.00 11.89
C VAL A 39 -10.08 6.80 12.80
N VAL A 40 -9.67 6.95 14.06
CA VAL A 40 -9.94 5.96 15.09
C VAL A 40 -11.19 6.40 15.85
N VAL A 41 -12.13 5.49 16.01
CA VAL A 41 -13.36 5.72 16.77
C VAL A 41 -13.52 4.62 17.82
N ARG A 42 -14.22 4.94 18.89
CA ARG A 42 -14.55 3.97 19.94
C ARG A 42 -15.95 3.43 19.70
N THR A 43 -16.08 2.11 19.67
CA THR A 43 -17.36 1.43 19.53
C THR A 43 -17.63 0.60 20.77
N SER A 44 -18.80 -0.02 20.84
CA SER A 44 -19.15 -0.94 21.93
C SER A 44 -18.21 -2.15 21.99
N ALA A 45 -17.58 -2.49 20.87
CA ALA A 45 -16.63 -3.60 20.78
C ALA A 45 -15.16 -3.18 20.97
N GLY A 46 -14.89 -1.86 21.20
CA GLY A 46 -13.56 -1.32 21.38
C GLY A 46 -13.22 -0.27 20.33
N PHE A 47 -11.93 -0.07 20.08
CA PHE A 47 -11.49 0.91 19.09
C PHE A 47 -11.49 0.29 17.69
N SER A 48 -11.89 1.09 16.71
CA SER A 48 -11.93 0.66 15.31
C SER A 48 -11.49 1.80 14.41
N VAL A 49 -11.03 1.44 13.21
CA VAL A 49 -10.65 2.40 12.18
C VAL A 49 -11.82 2.58 11.21
N ALA A 50 -12.11 3.83 10.89
CA ALA A 50 -13.17 4.17 9.96
C ALA A 50 -12.68 5.25 9.00
N GLN A 51 -13.35 5.37 7.86
CA GLN A 51 -13.01 6.36 6.84
C GLN A 51 -14.11 7.42 6.78
N ILE A 52 -13.73 8.69 6.73
CA ILE A 52 -14.68 9.80 6.61
C ILE A 52 -15.29 9.77 5.23
N VAL A 53 -16.62 9.77 5.17
CA VAL A 53 -17.39 9.76 3.93
C VAL A 53 -17.87 11.16 3.59
N GLU A 54 -18.40 11.88 4.59
CA GLU A 54 -18.92 13.23 4.39
C GLU A 54 -18.96 13.99 5.72
N PHE A 55 -19.08 15.30 5.63
CA PHE A 55 -19.33 16.18 6.77
C PHE A 55 -20.80 16.58 6.78
N LYS A 56 -21.37 16.65 7.98
CA LYS A 56 -22.77 17.08 8.17
C LYS A 56 -22.81 18.25 9.15
N GLU A 57 -23.82 19.09 9.01
CA GLU A 57 -24.01 20.20 9.93
C GLU A 57 -24.63 19.73 11.25
N TYR A 58 -25.49 18.71 11.20
CA TYR A 58 -26.21 18.21 12.35
C TYR A 58 -26.57 16.73 12.21
N SER A 59 -26.54 16.03 13.36
CA SER A 59 -27.07 14.67 13.44
C SER A 59 -27.52 14.40 14.87
N SER A 60 -28.72 13.86 15.02
CA SER A 60 -29.23 13.43 16.33
C SER A 60 -28.56 12.15 16.80
N TYR A 61 -27.86 11.45 15.93
CA TYR A 61 -27.17 10.19 16.26
C TYR A 61 -25.73 10.39 16.68
N ALA A 62 -25.15 11.55 16.43
CA ALA A 62 -23.75 11.82 16.75
C ALA A 62 -23.61 12.13 18.25
N LYS A 63 -23.11 11.18 19.02
CA LYS A 63 -22.96 11.27 20.48
C LYS A 63 -21.51 11.12 20.93
N SER A 64 -20.68 10.50 20.14
CA SER A 64 -19.31 10.18 20.50
C SER A 64 -18.33 10.95 19.63
N LEU A 65 -17.19 11.29 20.21
CA LEU A 65 -16.11 11.97 19.51
C LEU A 65 -15.24 10.97 18.78
N ILE A 66 -14.66 11.42 17.68
CA ILE A 66 -13.55 10.73 17.05
C ILE A 66 -12.36 10.79 18.03
N VAL A 67 -11.64 9.68 18.16
CA VAL A 67 -10.48 9.63 19.05
C VAL A 67 -9.31 10.41 18.44
N ASP A 68 -8.95 10.11 17.20
CA ASP A 68 -7.87 10.81 16.49
C ASP A 68 -7.87 10.44 15.01
N LYS A 69 -7.14 11.22 14.25
CA LYS A 69 -6.85 10.93 12.85
C LYS A 69 -5.70 9.93 12.77
N VAL A 70 -5.78 8.99 11.85
CA VAL A 70 -4.67 8.08 11.56
C VAL A 70 -3.70 8.79 10.63
N ASP A 71 -2.47 8.93 11.06
CA ASP A 71 -1.41 9.52 10.23
C ASP A 71 -0.70 8.40 9.48
N MET A 72 -0.95 8.32 8.19
CA MET A 72 -0.40 7.28 7.31
C MET A 72 0.93 7.66 6.66
N THR A 73 1.44 8.86 6.93
CA THR A 73 2.63 9.38 6.25
C THR A 73 3.83 8.45 6.41
N ARG A 74 4.15 8.09 7.65
CA ARG A 74 5.27 7.21 7.94
C ARG A 74 5.10 5.83 7.30
N TYR A 75 3.90 5.27 7.42
CA TYR A 75 3.60 3.96 6.85
C TYR A 75 3.75 3.99 5.32
N ASN A 76 3.20 5.02 4.67
CA ASN A 76 3.29 5.15 3.21
C ASN A 76 4.73 5.33 2.75
N ASP A 77 5.50 6.16 3.45
CA ASP A 77 6.91 6.40 3.11
C ASP A 77 7.75 5.12 3.26
N GLU A 78 7.58 4.41 4.36
CA GLU A 78 8.34 3.17 4.61
C GLU A 78 7.93 2.06 3.65
N THR A 79 6.64 1.95 3.35
CA THR A 79 6.14 0.95 2.38
C THR A 79 6.71 1.22 0.99
N ALA A 80 6.76 2.50 0.57
CA ALA A 80 7.35 2.88 -0.70
C ALA A 80 8.85 2.53 -0.76
N LYS A 81 9.58 2.73 0.34
CA LYS A 81 11.01 2.36 0.42
C LYS A 81 11.21 0.86 0.31
N ILE A 82 10.39 0.09 1.01
CA ILE A 82 10.45 -1.38 0.96
C ILE A 82 10.20 -1.87 -0.47
N LYS A 83 9.17 -1.35 -1.10
CA LYS A 83 8.83 -1.70 -2.48
C LYS A 83 9.97 -1.37 -3.44
N ARG A 84 10.55 -0.18 -3.32
CA ARG A 84 11.68 0.23 -4.14
C ARG A 84 12.89 -0.68 -3.95
N THR A 85 13.19 -1.04 -2.71
CA THR A 85 14.29 -1.94 -2.38
C THR A 85 14.07 -3.31 -3.01
N GLN A 86 12.84 -3.84 -2.94
CA GLN A 86 12.50 -5.12 -3.55
C GLN A 86 12.63 -5.08 -5.07
N GLU A 87 12.19 -4.00 -5.70
CA GLU A 87 12.32 -3.82 -7.15
C GLU A 87 13.79 -3.75 -7.59
N LEU A 88 14.62 -2.99 -6.86
CA LEU A 88 16.04 -2.88 -7.16
C LEU A 88 16.76 -4.22 -6.95
N ARG A 89 16.41 -4.95 -5.90
CA ARG A 89 16.99 -6.27 -5.64
C ARG A 89 16.63 -7.26 -6.75
N ALA A 90 15.37 -7.24 -7.20
CA ALA A 90 14.94 -8.11 -8.29
C ALA A 90 15.69 -7.80 -9.60
N LYS A 91 15.90 -6.53 -9.90
CA LYS A 91 16.68 -6.12 -11.06
C LYS A 91 18.14 -6.56 -10.95
N LEU A 92 18.73 -6.38 -9.77
CA LEU A 92 20.11 -6.79 -9.52
C LEU A 92 20.29 -8.30 -9.68
N GLU A 93 19.36 -9.08 -9.13
CA GLU A 93 19.39 -10.53 -9.25
C GLU A 93 19.23 -10.99 -10.70
N ALA A 94 18.36 -10.34 -11.47
CA ALA A 94 18.19 -10.63 -12.88
C ALA A 94 19.46 -10.34 -13.68
N GLU A 95 20.10 -9.20 -13.44
CA GLU A 95 21.37 -8.85 -14.08
C GLU A 95 22.48 -9.83 -13.73
N LEU A 96 22.56 -10.20 -12.45
CA LEU A 96 23.55 -11.15 -11.97
C LEU A 96 23.36 -12.53 -12.61
N ALA A 97 22.11 -12.99 -12.71
CA ALA A 97 21.81 -14.28 -13.35
C ALA A 97 22.20 -14.28 -14.81
N GLU A 98 21.97 -13.18 -15.52
CA GLU A 98 22.37 -13.04 -16.91
C GLU A 98 23.89 -13.08 -17.07
N GLU A 99 24.63 -12.35 -16.23
CA GLU A 99 26.07 -12.36 -16.25
C GLU A 99 26.66 -13.74 -15.94
N GLN A 100 26.09 -14.44 -14.98
CA GLN A 100 26.51 -15.81 -14.65
C GLN A 100 26.27 -16.76 -15.81
N ARG A 101 25.15 -16.63 -16.50
CA ARG A 101 24.83 -17.45 -17.66
C ARG A 101 25.82 -17.21 -18.79
N LEU A 102 26.12 -15.94 -19.07
CA LEU A 102 27.09 -15.58 -20.10
C LEU A 102 28.50 -16.08 -19.76
N ALA A 103 28.89 -16.02 -18.48
CA ALA A 103 30.18 -16.54 -18.03
C ALA A 103 30.29 -18.03 -18.27
N VAL A 104 29.23 -18.80 -18.02
CA VAL A 104 29.20 -20.24 -18.30
C VAL A 104 29.34 -20.52 -19.80
N TYR A 105 28.66 -19.76 -20.63
CA TYR A 105 28.75 -19.92 -22.09
C TYR A 105 30.17 -19.58 -22.60
N ARG A 106 30.79 -18.53 -22.10
CA ARG A 106 32.15 -18.15 -22.48
C ARG A 106 33.17 -19.22 -22.09
N GLU A 107 32.99 -19.81 -20.91
CA GLU A 107 33.85 -20.91 -20.45
C GLU A 107 33.69 -22.12 -21.36
N ALA A 108 32.44 -22.52 -21.67
CA ALA A 108 32.18 -23.62 -22.58
C ALA A 108 32.69 -23.38 -23.98
N ALA A 109 32.69 -22.14 -24.46
CA ALA A 109 33.18 -21.76 -25.77
C ALA A 109 34.69 -22.00 -25.96
N GLN A 110 35.45 -22.07 -24.85
CA GLN A 110 36.86 -22.39 -24.89
C GLN A 110 37.14 -23.83 -25.36
N PHE A 111 36.16 -24.69 -25.14
CA PHE A 111 36.26 -26.14 -25.41
C PHE A 111 35.42 -26.59 -26.60
N SER A 112 34.55 -25.74 -27.17
CA SER A 112 33.67 -26.10 -28.27
C SER A 112 33.57 -24.97 -29.29
N PRO A 113 34.10 -25.16 -30.51
CA PRO A 113 33.96 -24.16 -31.58
C PRO A 113 32.52 -23.83 -31.94
N ARG A 114 31.62 -24.82 -31.83
CA ARG A 114 30.20 -24.62 -32.13
C ARG A 114 29.53 -23.70 -31.07
N ILE A 115 29.86 -23.89 -29.81
CA ILE A 115 29.35 -23.03 -28.75
C ILE A 115 29.87 -21.61 -28.93
N LYS A 116 31.13 -21.47 -29.33
CA LYS A 116 31.73 -20.17 -29.62
C LYS A 116 30.98 -19.43 -30.72
N GLU A 117 30.64 -20.12 -31.80
CA GLU A 117 29.87 -19.51 -32.91
C GLU A 117 28.48 -19.07 -32.45
N LEU A 118 27.78 -19.92 -31.69
CA LEU A 118 26.45 -19.61 -31.19
C LEU A 118 26.48 -18.43 -30.21
N LEU A 119 27.50 -18.35 -29.37
CA LEU A 119 27.67 -17.24 -28.43
C LEU A 119 27.91 -15.92 -29.19
N GLU A 120 28.73 -15.95 -30.24
CA GLU A 120 29.01 -14.77 -31.06
C GLU A 120 27.73 -14.28 -31.75
N GLU A 121 26.90 -15.19 -32.26
CA GLU A 121 25.61 -14.85 -32.84
C GLU A 121 24.68 -14.21 -31.80
N LEU A 122 24.64 -14.74 -30.59
CA LEU A 122 23.83 -14.22 -29.52
C LEU A 122 24.26 -12.80 -29.13
N GLU A 123 25.56 -12.56 -29.01
CA GLU A 123 26.09 -11.24 -28.65
C GLU A 123 25.89 -10.22 -29.78
N SER A 124 25.95 -10.63 -31.03
CA SER A 124 25.74 -9.72 -32.15
C SER A 124 24.29 -9.39 -32.43
N SER A 125 23.34 -10.13 -31.85
CA SER A 125 21.91 -9.90 -32.05
C SER A 125 21.28 -8.95 -31.02
N LYS A 126 22.10 -8.42 -30.13
CA LYS A 126 21.60 -7.45 -29.10
C LYS A 126 21.61 -6.03 -29.63
#